data_9cbba01ee5595930ea69d4249bcca403
#
_entry.id   9cbba01ee5595930ea69d4249bcca403
#
_cell.length_a   1.000
_cell.length_b   1.000
_cell.length_c   1.000
_cell.angle_alpha   90.00
_cell.angle_beta   90.00
_cell.angle_gamma   90.00
#
_symmetry.space_group_name_H-M   'P 1'
#
loop_
_entity.id
_entity.type
_entity.pdbx_description
1 polymer ?
#
loop_
_entity_poly.entity_id
_entity_poly.type
_entity_poly.pdbx_seq_one_letter_code
_entity_poly.pdbx_strand_id
1 'polypeptide(L)'
;MKKLKTVISLLLILIISQSAAMAAPRIPVYKVGNVLYFFDKASGTITGFAGEPKDITIPLTLGGYNVVSVGKRAFAGSPTLSTVSIPEGITSIAAEAFAACPQLTSVEIGSTVSYIGSKAFANCMKLSQVIFKGLLENIESDAFNNTLWISGASSEFVMLGGTTLLKYNGTDETVTVPHGVKNIAANAFSYNATVKEIILPDTVEKIGDNAFVHCYSLEKITIPPTVSHVGAGAFDDTVWMYNQQSDFVTVNGILISYKGEAAHVELPDGITAIGSGAFMANERLLSVHLPSTVIYIDSMAFGGCSQLRLLNIPDSVEWIDEYAFAGCMLLTLHGRQNSYAQSYAEYMEMPFSTEVYVSYNGSKVYFDNAVPIIYYERTYLPLRALMEMMGFTVSWDSATGNVTSTKNERTVVITPAGEITVNGTLSPTVAPPININGSNLVSARVIAEAVEAQVIWNDLTRTVEINY
;
A
#
# COMPACT_ATOMS: atom_id res chain seq x y z
N MET A 1 -41.72 -14.95 47.12
CA MET A 1 -40.59 -14.23 46.50
C MET A 1 -39.24 -14.93 46.64
N LYS A 2 -38.91 -15.66 47.70
CA LYS A 2 -37.62 -16.41 47.82
C LYS A 2 -37.47 -17.58 46.83
N LYS A 3 -38.54 -18.33 46.51
CA LYS A 3 -38.50 -19.47 45.60
C LYS A 3 -38.32 -19.07 44.12
N LEU A 4 -38.78 -17.87 43.74
CA LEU A 4 -38.63 -17.37 42.34
C LEU A 4 -37.20 -16.92 42.05
N LYS A 5 -36.48 -16.35 43.03
CA LYS A 5 -35.06 -15.97 42.88
C LYS A 5 -34.14 -17.18 42.72
N THR A 6 -34.42 -18.28 43.37
CA THR A 6 -33.61 -19.52 43.27
C THR A 6 -33.77 -20.21 41.88
N VAL A 7 -34.99 -20.19 41.31
CA VAL A 7 -35.25 -20.73 40.00
C VAL A 7 -34.59 -19.89 38.89
N ILE A 8 -34.61 -18.56 39.01
CA ILE A 8 -33.94 -17.67 38.05
C ILE A 8 -32.41 -17.82 38.12
N SER A 9 -31.82 -17.96 39.30
CA SER A 9 -30.39 -18.23 39.45
C SER A 9 -29.97 -19.58 38.90
N LEU A 10 -30.80 -20.63 39.05
CA LEU A 10 -30.50 -21.95 38.43
C LEU A 10 -30.67 -21.94 36.92
N LEU A 11 -31.65 -21.20 36.37
CA LEU A 11 -31.78 -21.04 34.89
C LEU A 11 -30.63 -20.22 34.27
N LEU A 12 -30.13 -19.18 34.95
CA LEU A 12 -28.96 -18.43 34.50
C LEU A 12 -27.69 -19.28 34.51
N ILE A 13 -27.51 -20.14 35.52
CA ILE A 13 -26.37 -21.07 35.61
C ILE A 13 -26.49 -22.16 34.54
N LEU A 14 -27.68 -22.60 34.17
CA LEU A 14 -27.87 -23.59 33.08
C LEU A 14 -27.67 -22.97 31.68
N ILE A 15 -27.97 -21.68 31.48
CA ILE A 15 -27.75 -20.96 30.21
C ILE A 15 -26.25 -20.66 30.02
N ILE A 16 -25.52 -20.41 31.11
CA ILE A 16 -24.05 -20.19 31.05
C ILE A 16 -23.29 -21.50 30.82
N SER A 17 -23.88 -22.67 31.19
CA SER A 17 -23.25 -23.97 30.97
C SER A 17 -23.49 -24.58 29.56
N GLN A 18 -24.32 -23.95 28.71
CA GLN A 18 -24.59 -24.36 27.33
C GLN A 18 -24.04 -23.42 26.25
N SER A 19 -23.34 -22.32 26.61
CA SER A 19 -22.40 -21.73 25.69
C SER A 19 -21.26 -22.74 25.56
N ALA A 20 -21.32 -23.60 24.54
CA ALA A 20 -20.15 -24.28 24.05
C ALA A 20 -19.13 -23.19 23.79
N ALA A 21 -18.24 -22.97 24.75
CA ALA A 21 -17.01 -22.23 24.48
C ALA A 21 -16.40 -23.00 23.31
N MET A 22 -16.45 -22.45 22.11
CA MET A 22 -15.59 -22.90 21.02
C MET A 22 -14.20 -22.82 21.61
N ALA A 23 -13.65 -23.98 22.00
CA ALA A 23 -12.30 -24.06 22.48
C ALA A 23 -11.46 -23.44 21.39
N ALA A 24 -10.76 -22.35 21.69
CA ALA A 24 -9.82 -21.76 20.76
C ALA A 24 -8.99 -22.91 20.19
N PRO A 25 -8.77 -22.98 18.88
CA PRO A 25 -8.08 -24.09 18.25
C PRO A 25 -6.76 -24.28 18.99
N ARG A 26 -6.61 -25.45 19.65
CA ARG A 26 -5.39 -25.74 20.41
C ARG A 26 -4.27 -25.90 19.38
N ILE A 27 -3.32 -24.98 19.38
CA ILE A 27 -2.13 -25.09 18.54
C ILE A 27 -1.45 -26.40 18.90
N PRO A 28 -1.23 -27.33 17.94
CA PRO A 28 -0.56 -28.59 18.20
C PRO A 28 0.85 -28.36 18.76
N VAL A 29 1.22 -29.14 19.77
CA VAL A 29 2.51 -29.06 20.46
C VAL A 29 3.28 -30.35 20.21
N TYR A 30 4.53 -30.21 19.76
CA TYR A 30 5.40 -31.34 19.44
C TYR A 30 6.70 -31.23 20.23
N LYS A 31 7.11 -32.33 20.83
CA LYS A 31 8.36 -32.43 21.60
C LYS A 31 9.49 -32.94 20.73
N VAL A 32 10.58 -32.19 20.64
CA VAL A 32 11.84 -32.67 20.05
C VAL A 32 12.96 -32.39 21.07
N GLY A 33 13.61 -33.43 21.56
CA GLY A 33 14.56 -33.29 22.65
C GLY A 33 13.91 -32.76 23.92
N ASN A 34 14.43 -31.64 24.42
CA ASN A 34 13.91 -30.88 25.58
C ASN A 34 13.07 -29.64 25.21
N VAL A 35 12.78 -29.46 23.92
CA VAL A 35 12.01 -28.32 23.40
C VAL A 35 10.61 -28.77 23.01
N LEU A 36 9.60 -27.96 23.36
CA LEU A 36 8.24 -28.11 22.89
C LEU A 36 8.00 -27.03 21.81
N TYR A 37 7.59 -27.45 20.61
CA TYR A 37 7.31 -26.55 19.49
C TYR A 37 5.79 -26.40 19.32
N PHE A 38 5.33 -25.17 19.23
CA PHE A 38 3.98 -24.82 18.77
C PHE A 38 4.02 -24.72 17.26
N PHE A 39 3.17 -25.47 16.58
CA PHE A 39 3.27 -25.67 15.14
C PHE A 39 1.91 -25.59 14.45
N ASP A 40 1.81 -24.71 13.45
CA ASP A 40 0.66 -24.65 12.55
C ASP A 40 0.89 -25.62 11.37
N LYS A 41 0.09 -26.68 11.34
CA LYS A 41 0.16 -27.71 10.30
C LYS A 41 -0.28 -27.22 8.93
N ALA A 42 -1.18 -26.22 8.88
CA ALA A 42 -1.75 -25.74 7.62
C ALA A 42 -0.71 -24.93 6.84
N SER A 43 0.06 -24.09 7.53
CA SER A 43 1.12 -23.29 6.95
C SER A 43 2.51 -23.89 7.02
N GLY A 44 2.70 -25.01 7.77
CA GLY A 44 4.02 -25.55 8.01
C GLY A 44 4.92 -24.64 8.87
N THR A 45 4.34 -23.83 9.76
CA THR A 45 5.04 -22.78 10.49
C THR A 45 5.21 -23.10 11.97
N ILE A 46 6.43 -22.96 12.50
CA ILE A 46 6.66 -22.94 13.95
C ILE A 46 6.21 -21.58 14.47
N THR A 47 5.16 -21.56 15.29
CA THR A 47 4.57 -20.31 15.83
C THR A 47 5.08 -19.95 17.23
N GLY A 48 5.85 -20.85 17.86
CA GLY A 48 6.44 -20.63 19.16
C GLY A 48 7.10 -21.85 19.73
N PHE A 49 7.69 -21.70 20.92
CA PHE A 49 8.34 -22.79 21.64
C PHE A 49 8.14 -22.66 23.16
N ALA A 50 8.41 -23.76 23.87
CA ALA A 50 8.58 -23.76 25.32
C ALA A 50 9.77 -24.64 25.71
N GLY A 51 10.47 -24.24 26.78
CA GLY A 51 11.71 -24.84 27.25
C GLY A 51 12.82 -23.82 27.28
N GLU A 52 14.01 -24.27 27.69
CA GLU A 52 15.21 -23.43 27.79
C GLU A 52 16.34 -24.02 26.93
N PRO A 53 16.18 -24.05 25.59
CA PRO A 53 17.26 -24.57 24.75
C PRO A 53 18.44 -23.61 24.74
N LYS A 54 19.64 -24.20 24.75
CA LYS A 54 20.88 -23.44 24.54
C LYS A 54 21.26 -23.40 23.06
N ASP A 55 21.16 -24.59 22.43
CA ASP A 55 21.51 -24.78 21.02
C ASP A 55 20.34 -25.49 20.35
N ILE A 56 19.88 -24.97 19.21
CA ILE A 56 18.80 -25.56 18.45
C ILE A 56 19.14 -25.73 16.97
N THR A 57 18.66 -26.83 16.41
CA THR A 57 18.47 -26.99 14.97
C THR A 57 16.97 -26.99 14.73
N ILE A 58 16.48 -26.12 13.88
CA ILE A 58 15.06 -26.09 13.52
C ILE A 58 14.67 -27.43 12.90
N PRO A 59 13.68 -28.16 13.46
CA PRO A 59 13.30 -29.50 12.94
C PRO A 59 12.63 -29.34 11.57
N LEU A 60 12.98 -30.22 10.64
CA LEU A 60 12.36 -30.26 9.30
C LEU A 60 10.97 -30.88 9.28
N THR A 61 10.62 -31.61 10.33
CA THR A 61 9.28 -32.22 10.46
C THR A 61 8.81 -32.17 11.90
N LEU A 62 7.52 -31.93 12.09
CA LEU A 62 6.84 -32.00 13.39
C LEU A 62 5.55 -32.80 13.22
N GLY A 63 5.47 -33.94 13.92
CA GLY A 63 4.31 -34.84 13.84
C GLY A 63 4.01 -35.39 12.44
N GLY A 64 5.04 -35.56 11.61
CA GLY A 64 4.92 -36.03 10.23
C GLY A 64 4.59 -34.94 9.19
N TYR A 65 4.52 -33.67 9.58
CA TYR A 65 4.31 -32.55 8.69
C TYR A 65 5.60 -31.77 8.47
N ASN A 66 5.83 -31.28 7.25
CA ASN A 66 7.02 -30.49 6.95
C ASN A 66 6.97 -29.13 7.63
N VAL A 67 8.10 -28.74 8.21
CA VAL A 67 8.34 -27.37 8.68
C VAL A 67 8.97 -26.61 7.54
N VAL A 68 8.36 -25.49 7.14
CA VAL A 68 8.84 -24.65 6.03
C VAL A 68 9.15 -23.22 6.47
N SER A 69 8.68 -22.83 7.66
CA SER A 69 8.83 -21.45 8.14
C SER A 69 9.02 -21.36 9.66
N VAL A 70 9.80 -20.35 10.09
CA VAL A 70 9.84 -19.88 11.48
C VAL A 70 8.96 -18.65 11.59
N GLY A 71 7.89 -18.73 12.37
CA GLY A 71 6.83 -17.72 12.47
C GLY A 71 7.23 -16.48 13.25
N LYS A 72 6.37 -15.47 13.18
CA LYS A 72 6.54 -14.19 13.86
C LYS A 72 6.73 -14.42 15.37
N ARG A 73 7.84 -13.85 15.92
CA ARG A 73 8.22 -13.92 17.34
C ARG A 73 8.38 -15.33 17.91
N ALA A 74 8.50 -16.36 17.08
CA ALA A 74 8.48 -17.76 17.53
C ALA A 74 9.51 -18.07 18.62
N PHE A 75 10.69 -17.44 18.60
CA PHE A 75 11.77 -17.58 19.59
C PHE A 75 12.18 -16.26 20.23
N ALA A 76 11.39 -15.20 20.04
CA ALA A 76 11.75 -13.88 20.55
C ALA A 76 11.95 -13.88 22.07
N GLY A 77 13.02 -13.19 22.53
CA GLY A 77 13.33 -13.02 23.96
C GLY A 77 13.82 -14.29 24.64
N SER A 78 14.20 -15.34 23.91
CA SER A 78 14.75 -16.56 24.53
C SER A 78 15.99 -16.25 25.36
N PRO A 79 15.97 -16.49 26.71
CA PRO A 79 17.05 -16.04 27.58
C PRO A 79 18.29 -16.94 27.50
N THR A 80 18.16 -18.15 26.99
CA THR A 80 19.21 -19.18 27.03
C THR A 80 19.79 -19.52 25.66
N LEU A 81 19.07 -19.18 24.57
CA LEU A 81 19.44 -19.55 23.22
C LEU A 81 20.77 -18.92 22.80
N SER A 82 21.77 -19.78 22.51
CA SER A 82 23.14 -19.39 22.17
C SER A 82 23.46 -19.61 20.70
N THR A 83 23.02 -20.73 20.14
CA THR A 83 23.21 -21.02 18.70
C THR A 83 21.94 -21.49 18.03
N VAL A 84 21.76 -21.11 16.78
CA VAL A 84 20.61 -21.51 15.93
C VAL A 84 21.13 -22.03 14.60
N SER A 85 20.71 -23.24 14.22
CA SER A 85 20.89 -23.75 12.87
C SER A 85 19.51 -23.86 12.19
N ILE A 86 19.38 -23.21 11.05
CA ILE A 86 18.20 -23.22 10.18
C ILE A 86 18.58 -24.03 8.94
N PRO A 87 18.16 -25.31 8.85
CA PRO A 87 18.62 -26.22 7.81
C PRO A 87 17.95 -25.95 6.46
N GLU A 88 18.46 -26.64 5.43
CA GLU A 88 17.84 -26.70 4.12
C GLU A 88 16.41 -27.24 4.23
N GLY A 89 15.47 -26.64 3.47
CA GLY A 89 14.04 -26.95 3.52
C GLY A 89 13.20 -25.90 4.25
N ILE A 90 13.80 -25.04 5.07
CA ILE A 90 13.17 -23.85 5.60
C ILE A 90 13.30 -22.74 4.56
N THR A 91 12.19 -22.07 4.22
CA THR A 91 12.15 -21.05 3.16
C THR A 91 12.03 -19.63 3.70
N SER A 92 11.51 -19.47 4.93
CA SER A 92 11.30 -18.14 5.49
C SER A 92 11.51 -18.07 7.00
N ILE A 93 12.00 -16.90 7.44
CA ILE A 93 12.13 -16.47 8.83
C ILE A 93 11.28 -15.22 8.97
N ALA A 94 10.16 -15.29 9.71
CA ALA A 94 9.23 -14.18 9.81
C ALA A 94 9.71 -13.07 10.74
N ALA A 95 8.96 -11.97 10.78
CA ALA A 95 9.30 -10.79 11.57
C ALA A 95 9.54 -11.14 13.05
N GLU A 96 10.60 -10.56 13.64
CA GLU A 96 11.00 -10.71 15.04
C GLU A 96 11.22 -12.16 15.48
N ALA A 97 11.35 -13.13 14.59
CA ALA A 97 11.38 -14.57 14.92
C ALA A 97 12.36 -14.94 16.04
N PHE A 98 13.53 -14.31 16.09
CA PHE A 98 14.58 -14.47 17.10
C PHE A 98 14.97 -13.15 17.75
N ALA A 99 14.13 -12.13 17.70
CA ALA A 99 14.46 -10.82 18.24
C ALA A 99 14.75 -10.89 19.76
N ALA A 100 15.66 -10.00 20.20
CA ALA A 100 16.01 -9.83 21.61
C ALA A 100 16.43 -11.13 22.35
N CYS A 101 17.17 -12.03 21.67
CA CYS A 101 17.78 -13.20 22.28
C CYS A 101 19.17 -12.82 22.86
N PRO A 102 19.30 -12.57 24.17
CA PRO A 102 20.48 -11.90 24.74
C PRO A 102 21.74 -12.78 24.79
N GLN A 103 21.60 -14.09 24.63
CA GLN A 103 22.72 -15.04 24.63
C GLN A 103 23.07 -15.54 23.24
N LEU A 104 22.28 -15.19 22.19
CA LEU A 104 22.52 -15.67 20.83
C LEU A 104 23.84 -15.11 20.28
N THR A 105 24.77 -16.00 19.94
CA THR A 105 26.12 -15.65 19.44
C THR A 105 26.32 -16.05 17.98
N SER A 106 25.65 -17.10 17.51
CA SER A 106 25.85 -17.65 16.18
C SER A 106 24.53 -18.13 15.55
N VAL A 107 24.35 -17.83 14.28
CA VAL A 107 23.25 -18.31 13.45
C VAL A 107 23.80 -18.86 12.13
N GLU A 108 23.40 -20.07 11.78
CA GLU A 108 23.64 -20.69 10.48
C GLU A 108 22.31 -20.80 9.72
N ILE A 109 22.25 -20.23 8.51
CA ILE A 109 21.03 -20.14 7.68
C ILE A 109 21.27 -20.90 6.37
N GLY A 110 20.43 -21.90 6.11
CA GLY A 110 20.47 -22.73 4.90
C GLY A 110 20.16 -21.96 3.62
N SER A 111 20.57 -22.53 2.49
CA SER A 111 20.46 -21.88 1.16
C SER A 111 19.02 -21.74 0.64
N THR A 112 18.08 -22.51 1.21
CA THR A 112 16.66 -22.44 0.82
C THR A 112 15.90 -21.27 1.45
N VAL A 113 16.50 -20.57 2.45
CA VAL A 113 15.87 -19.38 3.03
C VAL A 113 16.00 -18.24 2.03
N SER A 114 14.87 -17.83 1.46
CA SER A 114 14.77 -16.70 0.52
C SER A 114 14.22 -15.42 1.14
N TYR A 115 13.58 -15.51 2.32
CA TYR A 115 12.96 -14.39 3.01
C TYR A 115 13.36 -14.30 4.48
N ILE A 116 13.78 -13.08 4.92
CA ILE A 116 14.02 -12.75 6.31
C ILE A 116 13.21 -11.49 6.65
N GLY A 117 12.25 -11.62 7.56
CA GLY A 117 11.33 -10.56 7.95
C GLY A 117 11.94 -9.50 8.86
N SER A 118 11.21 -8.40 9.02
CA SER A 118 11.62 -7.24 9.82
C SER A 118 12.04 -7.65 11.22
N LYS A 119 13.20 -7.11 11.66
CA LYS A 119 13.74 -7.30 13.01
C LYS A 119 13.96 -8.78 13.40
N ALA A 120 14.06 -9.70 12.45
CA ALA A 120 14.11 -11.14 12.71
C ALA A 120 15.14 -11.55 13.77
N PHE A 121 16.31 -10.90 13.80
CA PHE A 121 17.41 -11.08 14.77
C PHE A 121 17.78 -9.78 15.51
N ALA A 122 16.93 -8.77 15.45
CA ALA A 122 17.24 -7.48 16.06
C ALA A 122 17.45 -7.60 17.58
N ASN A 123 18.32 -6.74 18.12
CA ASN A 123 18.65 -6.71 19.54
C ASN A 123 19.28 -8.02 20.10
N CYS A 124 19.79 -8.89 19.23
CA CYS A 124 20.66 -10.00 19.63
C CYS A 124 22.09 -9.48 19.84
N MET A 125 22.31 -8.76 20.94
CA MET A 125 23.53 -7.95 21.14
C MET A 125 24.85 -8.76 21.17
N LYS A 126 24.77 -10.08 21.37
CA LYS A 126 25.94 -10.97 21.32
C LYS A 126 26.12 -11.68 19.99
N LEU A 127 25.16 -11.55 19.07
CA LEU A 127 25.25 -12.22 17.76
C LEU A 127 26.41 -11.62 16.96
N SER A 128 27.50 -12.38 16.89
CA SER A 128 28.74 -12.01 16.21
C SER A 128 29.05 -12.84 14.97
N GLN A 129 28.31 -13.94 14.77
CA GLN A 129 28.52 -14.84 13.64
C GLN A 129 27.20 -15.16 12.95
N VAL A 130 27.08 -14.77 11.67
CA VAL A 130 26.00 -15.15 10.78
C VAL A 130 26.60 -15.83 9.56
N ILE A 131 26.22 -17.09 9.33
CA ILE A 131 26.63 -17.87 8.16
C ILE A 131 25.38 -18.05 7.31
N PHE A 132 25.37 -17.49 6.11
CA PHE A 132 24.30 -17.63 5.15
C PHE A 132 24.81 -18.38 3.90
N LYS A 133 24.13 -19.46 3.53
CA LYS A 133 24.60 -20.38 2.47
C LYS A 133 23.93 -20.14 1.11
N GLY A 134 22.93 -19.27 1.06
CA GLY A 134 22.09 -19.06 -0.12
C GLY A 134 22.20 -17.68 -0.76
N LEU A 135 21.30 -17.45 -1.69
CA LEU A 135 21.00 -16.12 -2.24
C LEU A 135 19.70 -15.62 -1.61
N LEU A 136 19.73 -14.44 -1.04
CA LEU A 136 18.57 -13.85 -0.38
C LEU A 136 17.77 -13.03 -1.40
N GLU A 137 16.50 -13.37 -1.55
CA GLU A 137 15.60 -12.66 -2.46
C GLU A 137 15.03 -11.41 -1.79
N ASN A 138 14.67 -11.53 -0.49
CA ASN A 138 14.11 -10.42 0.26
C ASN A 138 14.55 -10.45 1.72
N ILE A 139 14.99 -9.28 2.20
CA ILE A 139 15.25 -9.01 3.61
C ILE A 139 14.55 -7.70 3.97
N GLU A 140 13.77 -7.76 5.04
CA GLU A 140 13.07 -6.57 5.51
C GLU A 140 13.90 -5.73 6.48
N SER A 141 13.34 -4.57 6.82
CA SER A 141 14.03 -3.56 7.62
C SER A 141 14.50 -4.10 8.97
N ASP A 142 15.68 -3.64 9.38
CA ASP A 142 16.26 -3.87 10.70
C ASP A 142 16.46 -5.35 11.10
N ALA A 143 16.48 -6.29 10.13
CA ALA A 143 16.53 -7.72 10.41
C ALA A 143 17.67 -8.12 11.37
N PHE A 144 18.82 -7.45 11.30
CA PHE A 144 19.99 -7.68 12.17
C PHE A 144 20.39 -6.44 12.98
N ASN A 145 19.49 -5.48 13.16
CA ASN A 145 19.80 -4.26 13.87
C ASN A 145 20.23 -4.53 15.33
N ASN A 146 21.18 -3.73 15.85
CA ASN A 146 21.74 -3.88 17.20
C ASN A 146 22.36 -5.27 17.48
N THR A 147 23.00 -5.87 16.47
CA THR A 147 23.83 -7.08 16.65
C THR A 147 25.29 -6.73 16.62
N LEU A 148 26.11 -7.52 17.34
CA LEU A 148 27.56 -7.39 17.29
C LEU A 148 28.13 -7.75 15.91
N TRP A 149 27.42 -8.58 15.15
CA TRP A 149 27.79 -8.95 13.79
C TRP A 149 27.83 -7.72 12.86
N ILE A 150 26.85 -6.83 12.96
CA ILE A 150 26.82 -5.57 12.18
C ILE A 150 27.79 -4.54 12.77
N SER A 151 27.73 -4.30 14.09
CA SER A 151 28.49 -3.22 14.73
C SER A 151 29.98 -3.53 14.90
N GLY A 152 30.34 -4.82 14.96
CA GLY A 152 31.72 -5.30 15.11
C GLY A 152 32.39 -5.69 13.78
N ALA A 153 31.70 -5.57 12.66
CA ALA A 153 32.26 -5.93 11.36
C ALA A 153 33.41 -4.98 10.97
N SER A 154 34.55 -5.57 10.62
CA SER A 154 35.73 -4.82 10.14
C SER A 154 35.73 -4.58 8.63
N SER A 155 34.83 -5.25 7.89
CA SER A 155 34.67 -5.05 6.45
C SER A 155 34.02 -3.71 6.15
N GLU A 156 34.49 -3.05 5.11
CA GLU A 156 33.92 -1.81 4.60
C GLU A 156 32.44 -1.98 4.21
N PHE A 157 32.15 -3.06 3.47
CA PHE A 157 30.79 -3.46 3.10
C PHE A 157 30.40 -4.72 3.86
N VAL A 158 29.39 -4.61 4.72
CA VAL A 158 28.82 -5.78 5.42
C VAL A 158 27.72 -6.34 4.53
N MET A 159 27.96 -7.52 4.00
CA MET A 159 27.09 -8.17 3.00
C MET A 159 26.34 -9.36 3.59
N LEU A 160 25.12 -9.60 3.15
CA LEU A 160 24.38 -10.84 3.38
C LEU A 160 24.01 -11.49 2.06
N GLY A 161 24.30 -12.78 1.91
CA GLY A 161 23.99 -13.54 0.70
C GLY A 161 24.63 -13.03 -0.59
N GLY A 162 25.64 -12.15 -0.47
CA GLY A 162 26.33 -11.55 -1.61
C GLY A 162 25.55 -10.50 -2.39
N THR A 163 24.24 -10.38 -2.17
CA THR A 163 23.35 -9.48 -2.93
C THR A 163 22.75 -8.34 -2.11
N THR A 164 22.83 -8.41 -0.78
CA THR A 164 22.27 -7.38 0.10
C THR A 164 23.38 -6.67 0.88
N LEU A 165 23.49 -5.36 0.73
CA LEU A 165 24.36 -4.50 1.54
C LEU A 165 23.61 -4.13 2.82
N LEU A 166 24.06 -4.67 3.95
CA LEU A 166 23.47 -4.40 5.27
C LEU A 166 24.03 -3.16 5.94
N LYS A 167 25.32 -2.89 5.76
CA LYS A 167 26.00 -1.74 6.38
C LYS A 167 27.23 -1.35 5.58
N TYR A 168 27.45 -0.06 5.43
CA TYR A 168 28.70 0.54 4.99
C TYR A 168 29.44 1.13 6.19
N ASN A 169 30.67 0.69 6.43
CA ASN A 169 31.53 1.13 7.52
C ASN A 169 32.71 2.00 7.07
N GLY A 170 32.82 2.24 5.74
CA GLY A 170 33.93 3.04 5.19
C GLY A 170 33.78 4.53 5.48
N THR A 171 34.86 5.26 5.21
CA THR A 171 34.97 6.71 5.43
C THR A 171 35.31 7.47 4.14
N ASP A 172 35.22 6.82 2.99
CA ASP A 172 35.53 7.43 1.72
C ASP A 172 34.49 8.48 1.34
N GLU A 173 34.94 9.57 0.70
CA GLU A 173 34.04 10.62 0.22
C GLU A 173 33.23 10.18 -1.00
N THR A 174 33.81 9.29 -1.84
CA THR A 174 33.13 8.71 -2.99
C THR A 174 33.09 7.19 -2.85
N VAL A 175 31.89 6.64 -2.83
CA VAL A 175 31.66 5.21 -2.60
C VAL A 175 31.01 4.59 -3.84
N THR A 176 31.68 3.56 -4.37
CA THR A 176 31.09 2.70 -5.41
C THR A 176 30.61 1.40 -4.76
N VAL A 177 29.29 1.20 -4.72
CA VAL A 177 28.72 -0.03 -4.19
C VAL A 177 29.09 -1.20 -5.10
N PRO A 178 29.53 -2.35 -4.54
CA PRO A 178 29.97 -3.50 -5.35
C PRO A 178 28.91 -3.97 -6.34
N HIS A 179 29.35 -4.34 -7.56
CA HIS A 179 28.48 -4.95 -8.56
C HIS A 179 27.90 -6.28 -8.04
N GLY A 180 26.66 -6.58 -8.36
CA GLY A 180 25.90 -7.74 -7.86
C GLY A 180 25.04 -7.43 -6.62
N VAL A 181 25.21 -6.27 -5.98
CA VAL A 181 24.31 -5.81 -4.95
C VAL A 181 22.96 -5.50 -5.58
N LYS A 182 21.90 -6.13 -5.06
CA LYS A 182 20.50 -5.93 -5.47
C LYS A 182 19.73 -5.08 -4.47
N ASN A 183 20.05 -5.23 -3.18
CA ASN A 183 19.34 -4.57 -2.11
C ASN A 183 20.30 -3.72 -1.26
N ILE A 184 19.97 -2.47 -1.09
CA ILE A 184 20.55 -1.63 -0.03
C ILE A 184 19.60 -1.74 1.16
N ALA A 185 20.06 -2.35 2.25
CA ALA A 185 19.20 -2.58 3.41
C ALA A 185 18.82 -1.27 4.13
N ALA A 186 17.82 -1.34 4.98
CA ALA A 186 17.46 -0.23 5.85
C ALA A 186 18.66 0.21 6.70
N ASN A 187 18.85 1.53 6.81
CA ASN A 187 19.95 2.14 7.57
C ASN A 187 21.38 1.80 7.06
N ALA A 188 21.55 1.27 5.85
CA ALA A 188 22.85 0.77 5.38
C ALA A 188 23.97 1.81 5.40
N PHE A 189 23.70 3.07 5.10
CA PHE A 189 24.64 4.19 5.17
C PHE A 189 24.30 5.19 6.27
N SER A 190 23.27 4.95 7.06
CA SER A 190 22.76 5.93 8.03
C SER A 190 23.86 6.52 8.93
N TYR A 191 23.78 7.84 9.14
CA TYR A 191 24.75 8.61 9.94
C TYR A 191 26.19 8.61 9.39
N ASN A 192 26.44 8.24 8.12
CA ASN A 192 27.76 8.40 7.53
C ASN A 192 27.98 9.87 7.18
N ALA A 193 28.85 10.52 7.96
CA ALA A 193 29.08 11.97 7.84
C ALA A 193 30.14 12.32 6.78
N THR A 194 30.82 11.33 6.18
CA THR A 194 31.96 11.57 5.28
C THR A 194 31.59 11.43 3.82
N VAL A 195 30.64 10.55 3.48
CA VAL A 195 30.29 10.26 2.11
C VAL A 195 29.64 11.47 1.43
N LYS A 196 30.16 11.87 0.28
CA LYS A 196 29.65 12.96 -0.57
C LYS A 196 28.99 12.45 -1.86
N GLU A 197 29.49 11.36 -2.39
CA GLU A 197 28.99 10.75 -3.61
C GLU A 197 28.84 9.23 -3.46
N ILE A 198 27.69 8.69 -3.89
CA ILE A 198 27.43 7.25 -3.95
C ILE A 198 27.09 6.85 -5.39
N ILE A 199 27.72 5.78 -5.87
CA ILE A 199 27.44 5.18 -7.16
C ILE A 199 26.87 3.80 -6.93
N LEU A 200 25.55 3.65 -7.19
CA LEU A 200 24.87 2.37 -7.14
C LEU A 200 25.03 1.64 -8.48
N PRO A 201 25.36 0.34 -8.48
CA PRO A 201 25.45 -0.45 -9.70
C PRO A 201 24.06 -0.70 -10.32
N ASP A 202 24.04 -1.05 -11.59
CA ASP A 202 22.85 -1.37 -12.38
C ASP A 202 22.10 -2.63 -11.92
N THR A 203 22.65 -3.34 -10.95
CA THR A 203 22.02 -4.50 -10.30
C THR A 203 21.12 -4.14 -9.12
N VAL A 204 21.15 -2.88 -8.62
CA VAL A 204 20.32 -2.46 -7.47
C VAL A 204 18.86 -2.34 -7.89
N GLU A 205 18.01 -3.04 -7.19
CA GLU A 205 16.56 -3.11 -7.40
C GLU A 205 15.79 -2.40 -6.28
N LYS A 206 16.34 -2.42 -5.04
CA LYS A 206 15.67 -1.89 -3.85
C LYS A 206 16.59 -1.04 -2.98
N ILE A 207 16.06 0.05 -2.46
CA ILE A 207 16.67 0.91 -1.43
C ILE A 207 15.74 0.86 -0.22
N GLY A 208 16.25 0.44 0.93
CA GLY A 208 15.47 0.28 2.17
C GLY A 208 15.22 1.58 2.92
N ASP A 209 14.38 1.48 3.96
CA ASP A 209 14.01 2.62 4.82
C ASP A 209 15.25 3.26 5.44
N ASN A 210 15.30 4.59 5.43
CA ASN A 210 16.39 5.35 6.05
C ASN A 210 17.79 4.97 5.54
N ALA A 211 17.91 4.39 4.34
CA ALA A 211 19.18 3.82 3.85
C ALA A 211 20.33 4.82 3.90
N PHE A 212 20.08 6.08 3.60
CA PHE A 212 21.06 7.18 3.61
C PHE A 212 20.69 8.30 4.60
N VAL A 213 19.75 8.05 5.53
CA VAL A 213 19.32 9.06 6.51
C VAL A 213 20.49 9.62 7.29
N HIS A 214 20.48 10.95 7.53
CA HIS A 214 21.55 11.67 8.23
C HIS A 214 22.94 11.54 7.58
N CYS A 215 23.03 11.21 6.29
CA CYS A 215 24.26 11.39 5.52
C CYS A 215 24.41 12.87 5.14
N TYR A 216 24.70 13.72 6.13
CA TYR A 216 24.69 15.19 6.00
C TYR A 216 25.63 15.75 4.94
N SER A 217 26.58 14.95 4.45
CA SER A 217 27.54 15.35 3.40
C SER A 217 27.17 14.81 2.02
N LEU A 218 26.14 13.95 1.89
CA LEU A 218 25.78 13.32 0.63
C LEU A 218 25.14 14.33 -0.33
N GLU A 219 25.91 14.74 -1.33
CA GLU A 219 25.53 15.72 -2.34
C GLU A 219 25.03 15.07 -3.62
N LYS A 220 25.57 13.89 -3.95
CA LYS A 220 25.32 13.21 -5.21
C LYS A 220 25.11 11.72 -5.04
N ILE A 221 24.09 11.18 -5.71
CA ILE A 221 23.89 9.75 -5.79
C ILE A 221 23.50 9.37 -7.22
N THR A 222 24.16 8.36 -7.78
CA THR A 222 23.79 7.76 -9.07
C THR A 222 22.87 6.58 -8.79
N ILE A 223 21.60 6.73 -9.13
CA ILE A 223 20.55 5.71 -8.93
C ILE A 223 20.23 5.07 -10.28
N PRO A 224 20.40 3.75 -10.43
CA PRO A 224 20.14 3.08 -11.71
C PRO A 224 18.63 2.97 -11.98
N PRO A 225 18.20 2.85 -13.26
CA PRO A 225 16.79 2.71 -13.62
C PRO A 225 16.16 1.39 -13.17
N THR A 226 16.97 0.44 -12.72
CA THR A 226 16.51 -0.84 -12.13
C THR A 226 15.90 -0.69 -10.75
N VAL A 227 16.13 0.42 -10.05
CA VAL A 227 15.52 0.69 -8.75
C VAL A 227 14.01 0.89 -8.93
N SER A 228 13.25 -0.05 -8.37
CA SER A 228 11.79 -0.10 -8.41
C SER A 228 11.13 0.09 -7.05
N HIS A 229 11.91 0.17 -5.97
CA HIS A 229 11.42 0.43 -4.60
C HIS A 229 12.39 1.32 -3.85
N VAL A 230 11.84 2.32 -3.15
CA VAL A 230 12.58 3.23 -2.26
C VAL A 230 11.80 3.35 -0.95
N GLY A 231 12.44 2.95 0.13
CA GLY A 231 11.86 2.97 1.47
C GLY A 231 11.69 4.38 2.04
N ALA A 232 10.88 4.48 3.09
CA ALA A 232 10.58 5.74 3.77
C ALA A 232 11.85 6.39 4.32
N GLY A 233 11.95 7.72 4.15
CA GLY A 233 13.07 8.49 4.69
C GLY A 233 14.44 8.11 4.14
N ALA A 234 14.50 7.35 3.04
CA ALA A 234 15.76 6.81 2.52
C ALA A 234 16.84 7.88 2.30
N PHE A 235 16.44 9.10 1.97
CA PHE A 235 17.34 10.22 1.69
C PHE A 235 17.17 11.40 2.66
N ASP A 236 16.45 11.23 3.76
CA ASP A 236 16.19 12.32 4.70
C ASP A 236 17.49 12.84 5.31
N ASP A 237 17.53 14.15 5.53
CA ASP A 237 18.69 14.86 6.06
C ASP A 237 19.98 14.69 5.24
N THR A 238 19.85 14.50 3.92
CA THR A 238 20.98 14.57 2.97
C THR A 238 21.00 15.91 2.24
N VAL A 239 22.19 16.39 1.87
CA VAL A 239 22.32 17.56 0.97
C VAL A 239 21.65 17.29 -0.36
N TRP A 240 21.72 16.05 -0.86
CA TRP A 240 21.02 15.64 -2.09
C TRP A 240 19.52 15.91 -2.02
N MET A 241 18.84 15.49 -0.93
CA MET A 241 17.41 15.72 -0.74
C MET A 241 17.11 17.22 -0.60
N TYR A 242 17.92 17.95 0.17
CA TYR A 242 17.75 19.40 0.35
C TYR A 242 17.83 20.17 -0.96
N ASN A 243 18.73 19.77 -1.87
CA ASN A 243 18.96 20.42 -3.15
C ASN A 243 17.88 20.14 -4.20
N GLN A 244 16.92 19.25 -3.94
CA GLN A 244 15.80 19.03 -4.86
C GLN A 244 14.90 20.26 -4.88
N GLN A 245 14.76 20.88 -6.08
CA GLN A 245 14.01 22.11 -6.25
C GLN A 245 12.50 21.89 -6.44
N SER A 246 12.11 20.67 -6.80
CA SER A 246 10.71 20.30 -6.98
C SER A 246 10.04 19.97 -5.65
N ASP A 247 8.77 20.34 -5.51
CA ASP A 247 7.93 19.87 -4.41
C ASP A 247 7.73 18.35 -4.48
N PHE A 248 7.80 17.79 -5.68
CA PHE A 248 7.69 16.34 -5.93
C PHE A 248 9.07 15.75 -6.17
N VAL A 249 9.65 15.11 -5.15
CA VAL A 249 10.93 14.42 -5.30
C VAL A 249 10.68 13.00 -5.77
N THR A 250 11.24 12.66 -6.94
CA THR A 250 10.99 11.35 -7.56
C THR A 250 12.28 10.60 -7.88
N VAL A 251 12.21 9.28 -7.83
CA VAL A 251 13.23 8.34 -8.29
C VAL A 251 12.55 7.36 -9.25
N ASN A 252 12.95 7.34 -10.52
CA ASN A 252 12.42 6.42 -11.54
C ASN A 252 10.88 6.38 -11.61
N GLY A 253 10.21 7.52 -11.44
CA GLY A 253 8.74 7.61 -11.42
C GLY A 253 8.09 7.29 -10.06
N ILE A 254 8.85 6.91 -9.06
CA ILE A 254 8.36 6.74 -7.69
C ILE A 254 8.42 8.09 -6.99
N LEU A 255 7.30 8.60 -6.49
CA LEU A 255 7.29 9.77 -5.60
C LEU A 255 7.82 9.33 -4.24
N ILE A 256 9.00 9.82 -3.85
CA ILE A 256 9.63 9.48 -2.57
C ILE A 256 9.42 10.53 -1.47
N SER A 257 9.10 11.76 -1.85
CA SER A 257 8.78 12.83 -0.90
C SER A 257 8.01 13.95 -1.56
N TYR A 258 6.99 14.45 -0.89
CA TYR A 258 6.30 15.69 -1.21
C TYR A 258 6.72 16.78 -0.22
N LYS A 259 7.36 17.84 -0.72
CA LYS A 259 7.93 18.95 0.07
C LYS A 259 7.03 20.21 0.05
N GLY A 260 5.94 20.18 -0.74
CA GLY A 260 5.04 21.31 -0.88
C GLY A 260 4.12 21.50 0.32
N GLU A 261 3.48 22.68 0.37
CA GLU A 261 2.56 23.06 1.46
C GLU A 261 1.08 23.13 1.03
N ALA A 262 0.77 22.72 -0.22
CA ALA A 262 -0.58 22.80 -0.73
C ALA A 262 -1.53 21.84 -0.01
N ALA A 263 -2.73 22.30 0.30
CA ALA A 263 -3.78 21.48 0.89
C ALA A 263 -4.43 20.56 -0.15
N HIS A 264 -4.41 20.95 -1.41
CA HIS A 264 -4.90 20.20 -2.55
C HIS A 264 -3.74 20.00 -3.52
N VAL A 265 -3.36 18.76 -3.74
CA VAL A 265 -2.17 18.39 -4.52
C VAL A 265 -2.60 17.67 -5.78
N GLU A 266 -2.11 18.13 -6.91
CA GLU A 266 -2.20 17.46 -8.20
C GLU A 266 -0.83 16.87 -8.55
N LEU A 267 -0.76 15.55 -8.66
CA LEU A 267 0.49 14.89 -9.01
C LEU A 267 0.78 15.03 -10.51
N PRO A 268 2.02 15.34 -10.90
CA PRO A 268 2.39 15.42 -12.30
C PRO A 268 2.31 14.04 -12.98
N ASP A 269 2.04 14.08 -14.29
CA ASP A 269 2.12 12.89 -15.13
C ASP A 269 3.52 12.24 -15.05
N GLY A 270 3.56 10.90 -15.17
CA GLY A 270 4.81 10.13 -15.12
C GLY A 270 5.16 9.58 -13.74
N ILE A 271 4.40 9.96 -12.68
CA ILE A 271 4.47 9.24 -11.40
C ILE A 271 3.74 7.91 -11.56
N THR A 272 4.48 6.82 -11.33
CA THR A 272 3.97 5.45 -11.44
C THR A 272 3.72 4.81 -10.07
N ALA A 273 4.26 5.40 -9.02
CA ALA A 273 4.11 4.92 -7.66
C ALA A 273 4.13 6.04 -6.63
N ILE A 274 3.34 5.88 -5.57
CA ILE A 274 3.47 6.67 -4.36
C ILE A 274 4.31 5.87 -3.38
N GLY A 275 5.56 6.28 -3.23
CA GLY A 275 6.54 5.56 -2.42
C GLY A 275 6.27 5.64 -0.93
N SER A 276 6.97 4.80 -0.19
CA SER A 276 6.83 4.68 1.25
C SER A 276 7.07 6.03 1.94
N GLY A 277 6.10 6.46 2.74
CA GLY A 277 6.16 7.73 3.49
C GLY A 277 6.11 9.01 2.66
N ALA A 278 5.79 8.96 1.35
CA ALA A 278 5.89 10.12 0.44
C ALA A 278 5.14 11.39 0.91
N PHE A 279 4.00 11.22 1.57
CA PHE A 279 3.22 12.29 2.19
C PHE A 279 3.13 12.17 3.71
N MET A 280 3.96 11.32 4.33
CA MET A 280 3.85 11.00 5.76
C MET A 280 3.78 12.24 6.64
N ALA A 281 2.83 12.24 7.61
CA ALA A 281 2.60 13.30 8.58
C ALA A 281 2.26 14.68 7.97
N ASN A 282 1.76 14.74 6.73
CA ASN A 282 1.29 15.99 6.15
C ASN A 282 -0.11 16.34 6.71
N GLU A 283 -0.13 17.11 7.78
CA GLU A 283 -1.36 17.53 8.47
C GLU A 283 -2.17 18.60 7.71
N ARG A 284 -1.62 19.19 6.64
CA ARG A 284 -2.31 20.19 5.81
C ARG A 284 -3.06 19.57 4.64
N LEU A 285 -2.70 18.37 4.25
CA LEU A 285 -3.21 17.70 3.07
C LEU A 285 -4.71 17.37 3.21
N LEU A 286 -5.53 17.92 2.35
CA LEU A 286 -6.98 17.68 2.31
C LEU A 286 -7.37 16.71 1.19
N SER A 287 -6.68 16.76 0.05
CA SER A 287 -6.91 15.88 -1.08
C SER A 287 -5.69 15.79 -1.99
N VAL A 288 -5.57 14.67 -2.69
CA VAL A 288 -4.55 14.43 -3.72
C VAL A 288 -5.23 13.88 -4.96
N HIS A 289 -4.87 14.41 -6.12
CA HIS A 289 -5.21 13.81 -7.40
C HIS A 289 -4.07 12.88 -7.83
N LEU A 290 -4.40 11.60 -8.04
CA LEU A 290 -3.49 10.58 -8.55
C LEU A 290 -3.69 10.43 -10.05
N PRO A 291 -2.65 10.59 -10.89
CA PRO A 291 -2.77 10.36 -12.33
C PRO A 291 -2.99 8.87 -12.63
N SER A 292 -3.55 8.57 -13.79
CA SER A 292 -3.81 7.19 -14.24
C SER A 292 -2.54 6.37 -14.52
N THR A 293 -1.37 6.95 -14.35
CA THR A 293 -0.07 6.26 -14.43
C THR A 293 0.31 5.58 -13.11
N VAL A 294 -0.36 5.88 -11.99
CA VAL A 294 -0.07 5.28 -10.68
C VAL A 294 -0.54 3.84 -10.66
N ILE A 295 0.37 2.91 -10.36
CA ILE A 295 0.14 1.47 -10.30
C ILE A 295 0.10 0.96 -8.87
N TYR A 296 0.91 1.53 -7.96
CA TYR A 296 0.92 1.12 -6.56
C TYR A 296 1.09 2.28 -5.57
N ILE A 297 0.60 2.05 -4.33
CA ILE A 297 0.71 2.97 -3.19
C ILE A 297 1.36 2.18 -2.05
N ASP A 298 2.54 2.62 -1.63
CA ASP A 298 3.40 1.90 -0.71
C ASP A 298 3.07 2.20 0.77
N SER A 299 3.76 1.52 1.67
CA SER A 299 3.57 1.60 3.12
C SER A 299 3.69 3.02 3.63
N MET A 300 2.80 3.43 4.52
CA MET A 300 2.79 4.79 5.10
C MET A 300 2.80 5.93 4.07
N ALA A 301 2.49 5.67 2.79
CA ALA A 301 2.52 6.69 1.73
C ALA A 301 1.78 7.97 2.12
N PHE A 302 0.65 7.83 2.80
CA PHE A 302 -0.14 8.90 3.40
C PHE A 302 -0.24 8.79 4.93
N GLY A 303 0.66 8.03 5.55
CA GLY A 303 0.63 7.77 6.98
C GLY A 303 0.58 9.04 7.81
N GLY A 304 -0.41 9.17 8.72
CA GLY A 304 -0.56 10.35 9.57
C GLY A 304 -1.09 11.61 8.89
N CYS A 305 -1.58 11.53 7.63
CA CYS A 305 -2.27 12.66 6.96
C CYS A 305 -3.66 12.86 7.61
N SER A 306 -3.69 13.41 8.82
CA SER A 306 -4.87 13.47 9.68
C SER A 306 -6.03 14.29 9.11
N GLN A 307 -5.76 15.20 8.18
CA GLN A 307 -6.76 16.06 7.53
C GLN A 307 -7.17 15.57 6.15
N LEU A 308 -6.54 14.51 5.61
CA LEU A 308 -6.89 13.96 4.32
C LEU A 308 -8.31 13.38 4.36
N ARG A 309 -9.19 13.90 3.51
CA ARG A 309 -10.62 13.57 3.52
C ARG A 309 -11.06 12.76 2.33
N LEU A 310 -10.42 13.00 1.19
CA LEU A 310 -10.83 12.42 -0.08
C LEU A 310 -9.59 12.05 -0.89
N LEU A 311 -9.58 10.82 -1.37
CA LEU A 311 -8.59 10.33 -2.32
C LEU A 311 -9.29 9.47 -3.37
N ASN A 312 -9.21 9.91 -4.62
CA ASN A 312 -9.66 9.11 -5.74
C ASN A 312 -8.55 8.15 -6.14
N ILE A 313 -8.84 6.86 -6.09
CA ILE A 313 -7.92 5.81 -6.51
C ILE A 313 -8.24 5.46 -7.97
N PRO A 314 -7.33 5.72 -8.92
CA PRO A 314 -7.55 5.39 -10.33
C PRO A 314 -7.58 3.87 -10.55
N ASP A 315 -8.24 3.44 -11.64
CA ASP A 315 -8.35 2.01 -11.99
C ASP A 315 -7.01 1.35 -12.33
N SER A 316 -5.98 2.15 -12.58
CA SER A 316 -4.60 1.68 -12.81
C SER A 316 -3.93 1.13 -11.56
N VAL A 317 -4.42 1.46 -10.37
CA VAL A 317 -3.82 0.99 -9.11
C VAL A 317 -4.13 -0.48 -8.91
N GLU A 318 -3.06 -1.28 -8.90
CA GLU A 318 -3.11 -2.74 -8.75
C GLU A 318 -2.77 -3.20 -7.32
N TRP A 319 -2.09 -2.36 -6.54
CA TRP A 319 -1.68 -2.70 -5.19
C TRP A 319 -1.61 -1.48 -4.28
N ILE A 320 -2.10 -1.64 -3.03
CA ILE A 320 -2.03 -0.67 -1.93
C ILE A 320 -1.59 -1.42 -0.68
N ASP A 321 -0.54 -0.93 -0.03
CA ASP A 321 -0.06 -1.51 1.24
C ASP A 321 -1.08 -1.35 2.37
N GLU A 322 -1.12 -2.32 3.29
CA GLU A 322 -2.07 -2.29 4.42
C GLU A 322 -1.89 -1.08 5.34
N TYR A 323 -0.69 -0.48 5.41
CA TYR A 323 -0.40 0.70 6.22
C TYR A 323 -0.40 2.00 5.41
N ALA A 324 -0.71 1.98 4.11
CA ALA A 324 -0.63 3.15 3.22
C ALA A 324 -1.35 4.39 3.78
N PHE A 325 -2.49 4.19 4.45
CA PHE A 325 -3.35 5.24 5.01
C PHE A 325 -3.42 5.20 6.54
N ALA A 326 -2.45 4.60 7.20
CA ALA A 326 -2.44 4.53 8.66
C ALA A 326 -2.53 5.93 9.29
N GLY A 327 -3.51 6.15 10.18
CA GLY A 327 -3.74 7.45 10.82
C GLY A 327 -4.55 8.48 10.01
N CYS A 328 -5.05 8.13 8.81
CA CYS A 328 -5.94 8.98 8.00
C CYS A 328 -7.40 8.82 8.44
N MET A 329 -7.73 9.28 9.64
CA MET A 329 -9.03 9.00 10.29
C MET A 329 -10.25 9.63 9.59
N LEU A 330 -10.05 10.64 8.74
CA LEU A 330 -11.13 11.34 8.03
C LEU A 330 -11.28 10.88 6.58
N LEU A 331 -10.42 9.96 6.12
CA LEU A 331 -10.32 9.59 4.72
C LEU A 331 -11.50 8.75 4.27
N THR A 332 -12.11 9.16 3.16
CA THR A 332 -12.99 8.34 2.33
C THR A 332 -12.25 8.05 1.03
N LEU A 333 -12.07 6.79 0.69
CA LEU A 333 -11.55 6.39 -0.61
C LEU A 333 -12.67 6.48 -1.65
N HIS A 334 -12.32 6.99 -2.81
CA HIS A 334 -13.22 7.06 -3.96
C HIS A 334 -12.65 6.24 -5.11
N GLY A 335 -13.55 5.66 -5.90
CA GLY A 335 -13.15 4.86 -7.05
C GLY A 335 -14.36 4.33 -7.81
N ARG A 336 -14.08 3.47 -8.80
CA ARG A 336 -15.12 2.78 -9.56
C ARG A 336 -15.69 1.62 -8.75
N GLN A 337 -16.97 1.32 -8.96
CA GLN A 337 -17.61 0.13 -8.41
C GLN A 337 -16.92 -1.14 -8.92
N ASN A 338 -16.71 -2.11 -8.05
CA ASN A 338 -15.99 -3.36 -8.30
C ASN A 338 -14.52 -3.17 -8.71
N SER A 339 -13.90 -2.04 -8.35
CA SER A 339 -12.47 -1.79 -8.54
C SER A 339 -11.64 -2.46 -7.44
N TYR A 340 -10.30 -2.51 -7.67
CA TYR A 340 -9.35 -2.90 -6.63
C TYR A 340 -9.47 -1.98 -5.39
N ALA A 341 -9.66 -0.67 -5.60
CA ALA A 341 -9.83 0.30 -4.51
C ALA A 341 -11.02 -0.02 -3.61
N GLN A 342 -12.15 -0.47 -4.17
CA GLN A 342 -13.30 -0.91 -3.36
C GLN A 342 -12.95 -2.15 -2.55
N SER A 343 -12.34 -3.16 -3.18
CA SER A 343 -11.95 -4.41 -2.50
C SER A 343 -10.95 -4.15 -1.36
N TYR A 344 -9.99 -3.24 -1.59
CA TYR A 344 -9.06 -2.80 -0.57
C TYR A 344 -9.76 -2.10 0.60
N ALA A 345 -10.66 -1.14 0.29
CA ALA A 345 -11.40 -0.41 1.31
C ALA A 345 -12.27 -1.35 2.17
N GLU A 346 -12.95 -2.32 1.54
CA GLU A 346 -13.73 -3.35 2.24
C GLU A 346 -12.84 -4.22 3.15
N TYR A 347 -11.67 -4.66 2.65
CA TYR A 347 -10.72 -5.46 3.42
C TYR A 347 -10.15 -4.70 4.63
N MET A 348 -9.87 -3.40 4.45
CA MET A 348 -9.32 -2.51 5.48
C MET A 348 -10.39 -1.85 6.35
N GLU A 349 -11.68 -2.16 6.14
CA GLU A 349 -12.81 -1.54 6.84
C GLU A 349 -12.83 0.00 6.73
N MET A 350 -12.38 0.53 5.58
CA MET A 350 -12.32 1.97 5.32
C MET A 350 -13.58 2.46 4.60
N PRO A 351 -14.00 3.73 4.83
CA PRO A 351 -15.08 4.33 4.05
C PRO A 351 -14.74 4.35 2.55
N PHE A 352 -15.69 3.92 1.72
CA PHE A 352 -15.57 3.94 0.27
C PHE A 352 -16.80 4.55 -0.39
N SER A 353 -16.60 5.33 -1.44
CA SER A 353 -17.69 5.96 -2.19
C SER A 353 -17.47 5.86 -3.70
N THR A 354 -18.54 5.56 -4.41
CA THR A 354 -18.61 5.64 -5.89
C THR A 354 -19.35 6.89 -6.35
N GLU A 355 -19.81 7.74 -5.44
CA GLU A 355 -20.62 8.91 -5.75
C GLU A 355 -19.90 9.90 -6.65
N VAL A 356 -20.65 10.41 -7.62
CA VAL A 356 -20.26 11.50 -8.50
C VAL A 356 -21.26 12.62 -8.30
N TYR A 357 -20.74 13.83 -8.10
CA TYR A 357 -21.57 15.02 -7.96
C TYR A 357 -21.65 15.78 -9.27
N VAL A 358 -22.67 16.59 -9.41
CA VAL A 358 -22.84 17.50 -10.55
C VAL A 358 -23.11 18.89 -10.04
N SER A 359 -22.44 19.87 -10.63
CA SER A 359 -22.76 21.28 -10.46
C SER A 359 -23.16 21.90 -11.79
N TYR A 360 -24.13 22.80 -11.75
CA TYR A 360 -24.58 23.58 -12.89
C TYR A 360 -24.46 25.06 -12.57
N ASN A 361 -23.65 25.78 -13.34
CA ASN A 361 -23.33 27.18 -13.08
C ASN A 361 -22.98 27.46 -11.60
N GLY A 362 -22.14 26.57 -11.01
CA GLY A 362 -21.66 26.65 -9.63
C GLY A 362 -22.65 26.13 -8.55
N SER A 363 -23.86 25.76 -8.90
CA SER A 363 -24.85 25.23 -7.96
C SER A 363 -24.91 23.71 -8.01
N LYS A 364 -24.90 23.04 -6.84
CA LYS A 364 -24.99 21.57 -6.74
C LYS A 364 -26.33 21.06 -7.26
N VAL A 365 -26.30 20.02 -8.08
CA VAL A 365 -27.47 19.37 -8.66
C VAL A 365 -27.75 18.06 -7.95
N TYR A 366 -29.01 17.80 -7.65
CA TYR A 366 -29.49 16.55 -7.08
C TYR A 366 -30.37 15.82 -8.09
N PHE A 367 -30.31 14.50 -8.10
CA PHE A 367 -31.06 13.65 -9.02
C PHE A 367 -31.98 12.70 -8.23
N ASP A 368 -33.27 12.73 -8.53
CA ASP A 368 -34.29 11.98 -7.78
C ASP A 368 -34.39 10.50 -8.17
N ASN A 369 -34.15 10.17 -9.46
CA ASN A 369 -34.52 8.84 -10.01
C ASN A 369 -33.30 8.03 -10.53
N ALA A 370 -32.16 8.64 -10.73
CA ALA A 370 -30.95 7.97 -11.16
C ALA A 370 -29.74 8.81 -10.74
N VAL A 371 -28.71 8.17 -10.27
CA VAL A 371 -27.49 8.85 -9.86
C VAL A 371 -26.47 8.89 -11.00
N PRO A 372 -25.64 9.93 -11.08
CA PRO A 372 -24.48 9.96 -11.95
C PRO A 372 -23.55 8.76 -11.70
N ILE A 373 -22.97 8.22 -12.77
CA ILE A 373 -21.99 7.13 -12.66
C ILE A 373 -20.75 7.43 -13.50
N ILE A 374 -19.62 6.86 -13.10
CA ILE A 374 -18.45 6.76 -13.98
C ILE A 374 -18.47 5.38 -14.65
N TYR A 375 -18.42 5.37 -15.99
CA TYR A 375 -18.39 4.16 -16.79
C TYR A 375 -17.39 4.33 -17.94
N TYR A 376 -16.39 3.45 -18.01
CA TYR A 376 -15.26 3.56 -18.94
C TYR A 376 -14.66 4.99 -18.98
N GLU A 377 -14.25 5.49 -17.82
CA GLU A 377 -13.61 6.82 -17.63
C GLU A 377 -14.45 8.02 -18.11
N ARG A 378 -15.74 7.81 -18.32
CA ARG A 378 -16.69 8.86 -18.70
C ARG A 378 -17.78 8.98 -17.65
N THR A 379 -18.14 10.20 -17.33
CA THR A 379 -19.29 10.45 -16.46
C THR A 379 -20.58 10.41 -17.26
N TYR A 380 -21.49 9.55 -16.85
CA TYR A 380 -22.82 9.43 -17.39
C TYR A 380 -23.84 10.05 -16.44
N LEU A 381 -24.68 10.91 -16.98
CA LEU A 381 -25.70 11.64 -16.24
C LEU A 381 -27.11 11.26 -16.74
N PRO A 382 -28.13 11.33 -15.86
CA PRO A 382 -29.51 11.15 -16.27
C PRO A 382 -29.89 12.22 -17.33
N LEU A 383 -30.16 11.77 -18.57
CA LEU A 383 -30.34 12.64 -19.73
C LEU A 383 -31.42 13.70 -19.50
N ARG A 384 -32.60 13.25 -19.04
CA ARG A 384 -33.71 14.18 -18.81
C ARG A 384 -33.37 15.27 -17.83
N ALA A 385 -32.87 14.89 -16.66
CA ALA A 385 -32.51 15.83 -15.62
C ALA A 385 -31.45 16.84 -16.09
N LEU A 386 -30.43 16.37 -16.83
CA LEU A 386 -29.38 17.22 -17.40
C LEU A 386 -29.96 18.25 -18.37
N MET A 387 -30.81 17.81 -19.31
CA MET A 387 -31.36 18.71 -20.32
C MET A 387 -32.37 19.69 -19.73
N GLU A 388 -33.24 19.24 -18.81
CA GLU A 388 -34.22 20.10 -18.13
C GLU A 388 -33.51 21.16 -17.26
N MET A 389 -32.41 20.79 -16.57
CA MET A 389 -31.59 21.72 -15.83
C MET A 389 -30.99 22.85 -16.72
N MET A 390 -30.63 22.51 -17.96
CA MET A 390 -30.15 23.48 -18.95
C MET A 390 -31.31 24.25 -19.63
N GLY A 391 -32.54 24.01 -19.21
CA GLY A 391 -33.77 24.72 -19.70
C GLY A 391 -34.36 24.16 -20.98
N PHE A 392 -34.04 22.93 -21.33
CA PHE A 392 -34.69 22.21 -22.46
C PHE A 392 -35.98 21.51 -22.01
N THR A 393 -36.94 21.43 -22.88
CA THR A 393 -38.10 20.53 -22.74
C THR A 393 -37.75 19.19 -23.35
N VAL A 394 -37.92 18.10 -22.59
CA VAL A 394 -37.53 16.74 -23.00
C VAL A 394 -38.76 15.89 -23.29
N SER A 395 -38.84 15.31 -24.48
CA SER A 395 -39.83 14.34 -24.88
C SER A 395 -39.22 13.03 -25.33
N TRP A 396 -39.93 11.93 -25.13
CA TRP A 396 -39.54 10.60 -25.56
C TRP A 396 -40.58 10.04 -26.56
N ASP A 397 -40.10 9.55 -27.68
CA ASP A 397 -40.94 8.89 -28.69
C ASP A 397 -40.87 7.38 -28.45
N SER A 398 -41.99 6.80 -28.04
CA SER A 398 -42.09 5.36 -27.74
C SER A 398 -41.97 4.46 -28.96
N ALA A 399 -42.23 4.98 -30.17
CA ALA A 399 -42.17 4.21 -31.42
C ALA A 399 -40.74 4.05 -31.95
N THR A 400 -39.94 5.11 -31.82
CA THR A 400 -38.55 5.13 -32.30
C THR A 400 -37.51 4.96 -31.18
N GLY A 401 -37.91 5.18 -29.93
CA GLY A 401 -37.01 5.22 -28.77
C GLY A 401 -36.17 6.50 -28.70
N ASN A 402 -36.41 7.45 -29.58
CA ASN A 402 -35.64 8.70 -29.62
C ASN A 402 -36.03 9.62 -28.45
N VAL A 403 -35.00 10.32 -27.90
CA VAL A 403 -35.20 11.42 -26.96
C VAL A 403 -34.99 12.73 -27.71
N THR A 404 -35.99 13.58 -27.70
CA THR A 404 -35.96 14.92 -28.32
C THR A 404 -35.96 15.97 -27.20
N SER A 405 -34.99 16.86 -27.24
CA SER A 405 -34.85 17.98 -26.30
C SER A 405 -34.87 19.30 -27.06
N THR A 406 -35.76 20.22 -26.68
CA THR A 406 -35.96 21.50 -27.37
C THR A 406 -35.82 22.69 -26.42
N LYS A 407 -35.12 23.72 -26.89
CA LYS A 407 -34.99 25.01 -26.19
C LYS A 407 -34.86 26.11 -27.24
N ASN A 408 -35.82 27.05 -27.26
CA ASN A 408 -35.90 28.09 -28.31
C ASN A 408 -35.87 27.44 -29.71
N GLU A 409 -34.93 27.84 -30.56
CA GLU A 409 -34.78 27.32 -31.94
C GLU A 409 -33.85 26.08 -32.01
N ARG A 410 -33.31 25.61 -30.86
CA ARG A 410 -32.40 24.47 -30.80
C ARG A 410 -33.15 23.20 -30.49
N THR A 411 -32.98 22.19 -31.35
CA THR A 411 -33.49 20.83 -31.16
C THR A 411 -32.34 19.85 -31.14
N VAL A 412 -32.27 19.04 -30.08
CA VAL A 412 -31.29 17.94 -29.93
C VAL A 412 -32.06 16.63 -29.91
N VAL A 413 -31.74 15.71 -30.82
CA VAL A 413 -32.33 14.35 -30.86
C VAL A 413 -31.23 13.34 -30.59
N ILE A 414 -31.51 12.42 -29.69
CA ILE A 414 -30.61 11.33 -29.32
C ILE A 414 -31.33 10.02 -29.62
N THR A 415 -30.70 9.19 -30.45
CA THR A 415 -31.24 7.86 -30.81
C THR A 415 -30.81 6.81 -29.78
N PRO A 416 -31.48 5.65 -29.69
CA PRO A 416 -31.02 4.52 -28.87
C PRO A 416 -29.61 4.03 -29.22
N ALA A 417 -29.17 4.22 -30.46
CA ALA A 417 -27.81 3.87 -30.90
C ALA A 417 -26.77 4.90 -30.48
N GLY A 418 -27.17 6.03 -29.86
CA GLY A 418 -26.29 7.08 -29.40
C GLY A 418 -25.92 8.11 -30.46
N GLU A 419 -26.59 8.10 -31.63
CA GLU A 419 -26.41 9.17 -32.60
C GLU A 419 -27.11 10.44 -32.09
N ILE A 420 -26.45 11.55 -32.22
CA ILE A 420 -26.95 12.85 -31.77
C ILE A 420 -27.07 13.78 -32.95
N THR A 421 -28.26 14.38 -33.15
CA THR A 421 -28.42 15.46 -34.11
C THR A 421 -28.79 16.76 -33.41
N VAL A 422 -28.23 17.86 -33.89
CA VAL A 422 -28.53 19.22 -33.45
C VAL A 422 -29.12 19.97 -34.63
N ASN A 423 -30.36 20.40 -34.51
CA ASN A 423 -31.13 21.03 -35.61
C ASN A 423 -31.10 20.24 -36.92
N GLY A 424 -31.16 18.90 -36.81
CA GLY A 424 -31.10 17.96 -37.94
C GLY A 424 -29.69 17.65 -38.47
N THR A 425 -28.66 18.30 -37.97
CA THR A 425 -27.26 18.01 -38.34
C THR A 425 -26.64 16.99 -37.39
N LEU A 426 -26.03 15.92 -37.92
CA LEU A 426 -25.41 14.87 -37.13
C LEU A 426 -24.18 15.41 -36.41
N SER A 427 -24.11 15.17 -35.11
CA SER A 427 -22.90 15.45 -34.29
C SER A 427 -21.81 14.41 -34.61
N PRO A 428 -20.54 14.83 -34.67
CA PRO A 428 -19.43 13.90 -34.92
C PRO A 428 -19.17 12.91 -33.76
N THR A 429 -19.73 13.20 -32.58
CA THR A 429 -19.49 12.42 -31.36
C THR A 429 -20.64 11.45 -31.12
N VAL A 430 -20.33 10.17 -30.98
CA VAL A 430 -21.30 9.10 -30.67
C VAL A 430 -20.99 8.55 -29.26
N ALA A 431 -21.99 8.55 -28.39
CA ALA A 431 -21.92 7.84 -27.12
C ALA A 431 -23.28 7.21 -26.80
N PRO A 432 -23.45 5.89 -26.98
CA PRO A 432 -24.68 5.22 -26.70
C PRO A 432 -25.20 5.51 -25.29
N PRO A 433 -26.47 5.82 -25.09
CA PRO A 433 -27.07 5.89 -23.77
C PRO A 433 -26.96 4.55 -23.05
N ILE A 434 -26.76 4.62 -21.73
CA ILE A 434 -26.81 3.43 -20.87
C ILE A 434 -28.13 3.44 -20.13
N ASN A 435 -28.91 2.36 -20.20
CA ASN A 435 -30.14 2.24 -19.43
C ASN A 435 -29.85 1.58 -18.08
N ILE A 436 -30.11 2.30 -16.98
CA ILE A 436 -30.01 1.78 -15.62
C ILE A 436 -31.32 2.02 -14.91
N ASN A 437 -32.00 0.94 -14.49
CA ASN A 437 -33.28 0.98 -13.77
C ASN A 437 -34.36 1.81 -14.48
N GLY A 438 -34.39 1.74 -15.81
CA GLY A 438 -35.37 2.49 -16.63
C GLY A 438 -34.98 3.94 -16.93
N SER A 439 -33.84 4.41 -16.44
CA SER A 439 -33.29 5.74 -16.73
C SER A 439 -32.21 5.67 -17.80
N ASN A 440 -32.29 6.52 -18.82
CA ASN A 440 -31.25 6.67 -19.82
C ASN A 440 -30.18 7.65 -19.32
N LEU A 441 -28.96 7.17 -19.11
CA LEU A 441 -27.79 7.97 -18.76
C LEU A 441 -26.97 8.21 -20.04
N VAL A 442 -26.45 9.41 -20.17
CA VAL A 442 -25.65 9.86 -21.33
C VAL A 442 -24.35 10.46 -20.85
N SER A 443 -23.33 10.39 -21.69
CA SER A 443 -22.04 11.01 -21.39
C SER A 443 -22.21 12.53 -21.24
N ALA A 444 -21.84 13.07 -20.10
CA ALA A 444 -21.94 14.50 -19.78
C ALA A 444 -21.27 15.37 -20.84
N ARG A 445 -20.05 14.99 -21.25
CA ARG A 445 -19.27 15.74 -22.25
C ARG A 445 -19.96 15.76 -23.61
N VAL A 446 -20.44 14.60 -24.05
CA VAL A 446 -21.08 14.49 -25.38
C VAL A 446 -22.34 15.37 -25.49
N ILE A 447 -23.15 15.41 -24.43
CA ILE A 447 -24.34 16.25 -24.40
C ILE A 447 -23.96 17.73 -24.30
N ALA A 448 -23.00 18.06 -23.45
CA ALA A 448 -22.56 19.43 -23.31
C ALA A 448 -22.02 20.00 -24.63
N GLU A 449 -21.20 19.25 -25.34
CA GLU A 449 -20.71 19.63 -26.67
C GLU A 449 -21.87 19.87 -27.67
N ALA A 450 -22.90 19.00 -27.64
CA ALA A 450 -24.08 19.15 -28.50
C ALA A 450 -24.89 20.42 -28.22
N VAL A 451 -24.83 20.95 -27.01
CA VAL A 451 -25.54 22.19 -26.62
C VAL A 451 -24.61 23.38 -26.44
N GLU A 452 -23.32 23.24 -26.73
CA GLU A 452 -22.29 24.28 -26.55
C GLU A 452 -22.05 24.68 -25.09
N ALA A 453 -22.31 23.75 -24.16
CA ALA A 453 -21.97 23.92 -22.76
C ALA A 453 -20.52 23.46 -22.50
N GLN A 454 -19.89 24.08 -21.53
CA GLN A 454 -18.58 23.64 -21.05
C GLN A 454 -18.77 22.59 -19.97
N VAL A 455 -18.00 21.48 -20.05
CA VAL A 455 -17.94 20.46 -19.02
C VAL A 455 -16.51 20.33 -18.51
N ILE A 456 -16.35 20.50 -17.21
CA ILE A 456 -15.08 20.33 -16.50
C ILE A 456 -15.27 19.20 -15.47
N TRP A 457 -14.36 18.28 -15.42
CA TRP A 457 -14.27 17.31 -14.35
C TRP A 457 -13.38 17.88 -13.23
N ASN A 458 -13.93 18.00 -12.04
CA ASN A 458 -13.19 18.35 -10.83
C ASN A 458 -12.95 17.08 -10.03
N ASP A 459 -11.75 16.54 -10.11
CA ASP A 459 -11.41 15.27 -9.50
C ASP A 459 -11.33 15.35 -7.97
N LEU A 460 -10.94 16.53 -7.44
CA LEU A 460 -10.86 16.76 -6.00
C LEU A 460 -12.22 16.64 -5.30
N THR A 461 -13.26 17.11 -5.96
CA THR A 461 -14.63 17.09 -5.43
C THR A 461 -15.48 16.01 -6.06
N ARG A 462 -14.93 15.22 -7.01
CA ARG A 462 -15.64 14.26 -7.85
C ARG A 462 -16.90 14.87 -8.50
N THR A 463 -16.74 16.07 -8.98
CA THR A 463 -17.86 16.86 -9.50
C THR A 463 -17.70 17.08 -11.00
N VAL A 464 -18.77 16.81 -11.75
CA VAL A 464 -18.92 17.32 -13.12
C VAL A 464 -19.46 18.73 -13.03
N GLU A 465 -18.67 19.70 -13.42
CA GLU A 465 -19.06 21.10 -13.48
C GLU A 465 -19.56 21.41 -14.89
N ILE A 466 -20.81 21.83 -15.01
CA ILE A 466 -21.46 22.16 -16.29
C ILE A 466 -21.76 23.66 -16.27
N ASN A 467 -21.21 24.38 -17.22
CA ASN A 467 -21.40 25.80 -17.40
C ASN A 467 -22.06 26.04 -18.77
N TYR A 468 -23.28 26.62 -18.76
CA TYR A 468 -24.11 26.78 -19.94
C TYR A 468 -24.73 28.18 -20.02
#